data_0ec5a7feec99a41bd7d3521bffd1fe5e
#
_entry.id   0ec5a7feec99a41bd7d3521bffd1fe5e
#
_cell.length_a   1.000
_cell.length_b   1.000
_cell.length_c   1.000
_cell.angle_alpha   90.00
_cell.angle_beta   90.00
_cell.angle_gamma   90.00
#
_symmetry.space_group_name_H-M   'P 1'
#
loop_
_entity.id
_entity.type
_entity.pdbx_description
1 polymer ?
#
loop_
_entity_poly.entity_id
_entity_poly.type
_entity_poly.pdbx_seq_one_letter_code
_entity_poly.pdbx_strand_id
1 'polypeptide(L)'
;KIKCYTISIDACGRYWLSLIVEKKSAFLPKTGKAVGIDVGLTHLAILSDGRKFDRFSSDFCEKQAEIWQSKSSKRRHLAFVKSQQEANKKVLGAKSLSDYRNWQKANVAKNRYMSRITNQRDDYLHKITDQLVKKYDVIVIEDLKIKNMTKNHHLARSIPRQS
;
A
#
# COMPACT_ATOMS: atom_id res chain seq x y z
N LYS A 1 -4.48 13.37 26.61
CA LYS A 1 -5.63 12.55 27.02
C LYS A 1 -6.06 11.67 25.86
N ILE A 2 -6.25 10.35 26.09
CA ILE A 2 -6.78 9.43 25.07
C ILE A 2 -8.29 9.64 24.98
N LYS A 3 -8.83 9.90 23.77
CA LYS A 3 -10.26 10.10 23.53
C LYS A 3 -10.96 8.83 23.07
N CYS A 4 -10.28 8.04 22.25
CA CYS A 4 -10.84 6.83 21.67
C CYS A 4 -9.71 5.85 21.32
N TYR A 5 -10.04 4.58 21.24
CA TYR A 5 -9.14 3.55 20.73
C TYR A 5 -9.90 2.58 19.82
N THR A 6 -9.18 2.00 18.88
CA THR A 6 -9.71 0.96 17.99
C THR A 6 -8.69 -0.17 17.86
N ILE A 7 -9.15 -1.40 18.07
CA ILE A 7 -8.34 -2.60 17.83
C ILE A 7 -8.78 -3.19 16.49
N SER A 8 -7.82 -3.48 15.62
CA SER A 8 -8.06 -4.11 14.32
C SER A 8 -7.07 -5.24 14.08
N ILE A 9 -7.43 -6.16 13.18
CA ILE A 9 -6.57 -7.23 12.69
C ILE A 9 -6.37 -7.04 11.18
N ASP A 10 -5.12 -7.13 10.73
CA ASP A 10 -4.81 -7.02 9.32
C ASP A 10 -4.87 -8.38 8.60
N ALA A 11 -4.75 -8.35 7.27
CA ALA A 11 -4.73 -9.55 6.44
C ALA A 11 -3.50 -10.46 6.66
N CYS A 12 -2.54 -10.02 7.46
CA CYS A 12 -1.36 -10.79 7.88
C CYS A 12 -1.56 -11.46 9.25
N GLY A 13 -2.70 -11.23 9.90
CA GLY A 13 -3.01 -11.72 11.26
C GLY A 13 -2.34 -10.91 12.37
N ARG A 14 -1.90 -9.66 12.10
CA ARG A 14 -1.30 -8.76 13.10
C ARG A 14 -2.38 -7.89 13.71
N TYR A 15 -2.31 -7.70 15.02
CA TYR A 15 -3.19 -6.78 15.74
C TYR A 15 -2.60 -5.37 15.73
N TRP A 16 -3.48 -4.40 15.55
CA TRP A 16 -3.17 -2.98 15.54
C TRP A 16 -4.02 -2.26 16.59
N LEU A 17 -3.40 -1.34 17.31
CA LEU A 17 -4.08 -0.45 18.24
C LEU A 17 -3.95 0.98 17.72
N SER A 18 -5.07 1.57 17.35
CA SER A 18 -5.16 2.99 16.98
C SER A 18 -5.66 3.80 18.16
N LEU A 19 -4.96 4.88 18.48
CA LEU A 19 -5.32 5.77 19.58
C LEU A 19 -5.59 7.18 19.06
N ILE A 20 -6.73 7.76 19.43
CA ILE A 20 -7.01 9.18 19.21
C ILE A 20 -6.57 9.93 20.45
N VAL A 21 -5.55 10.78 20.27
CA VAL A 21 -4.99 11.57 21.36
C VAL A 21 -5.10 13.07 21.04
N GLU A 22 -5.32 13.86 22.08
CA GLU A 22 -5.27 15.32 21.99
C GLU A 22 -3.81 15.77 22.13
N LYS A 23 -3.32 16.46 21.11
CA LYS A 23 -1.96 16.99 21.07
C LYS A 23 -2.00 18.46 20.65
N LYS A 24 -1.25 19.31 21.34
CA LYS A 24 -1.02 20.69 20.87
C LYS A 24 -0.18 20.64 19.60
N SER A 25 -0.63 21.32 18.55
CA SER A 25 0.16 21.49 17.34
C SER A 25 1.29 22.50 17.59
N ALA A 26 2.48 22.16 17.13
CA ALA A 26 3.59 23.11 17.06
C ALA A 26 3.70 23.62 15.63
N PHE A 27 3.80 24.93 15.46
CA PHE A 27 4.04 25.54 14.16
C PHE A 27 5.52 25.42 13.82
N LEU A 28 5.82 25.09 12.57
CA LEU A 28 7.19 25.12 12.06
C LEU A 28 7.64 26.59 11.88
N PRO A 29 8.93 26.90 12.06
CA PRO A 29 9.46 28.22 11.81
C PRO A 29 9.32 28.56 10.32
N LYS A 30 8.95 29.82 10.03
CA LYS A 30 8.83 30.30 8.64
C LYS A 30 10.21 30.33 7.98
N THR A 31 10.30 29.85 6.77
CA THR A 31 11.52 29.78 5.97
C THR A 31 11.58 30.85 4.88
N GLY A 32 10.45 31.47 4.54
CA GLY A 32 10.31 32.44 3.45
C GLY A 32 10.45 31.83 2.05
N LYS A 33 10.47 30.50 1.92
CA LYS A 33 10.75 29.81 0.65
C LYS A 33 9.47 29.22 0.04
N ALA A 34 9.41 29.29 -1.30
CA ALA A 34 8.37 28.65 -2.09
C ALA A 34 9.00 27.62 -3.04
N VAL A 35 8.22 26.60 -3.43
CA VAL A 35 8.63 25.58 -4.41
C VAL A 35 7.45 25.16 -5.25
N GLY A 36 7.67 24.97 -6.56
CA GLY A 36 6.78 24.27 -7.49
C GLY A 36 7.18 22.79 -7.56
N ILE A 37 6.20 21.91 -7.61
CA ILE A 37 6.40 20.46 -7.74
C ILE A 37 5.64 19.97 -8.97
N ASP A 38 6.37 19.38 -9.90
CA ASP A 38 5.84 18.59 -11.01
C ASP A 38 5.88 17.11 -10.63
N VAL A 39 4.72 16.44 -10.64
CA VAL A 39 4.57 15.02 -10.30
C VAL A 39 4.56 14.22 -11.60
N GLY A 40 5.56 13.37 -11.79
CA GLY A 40 5.77 12.66 -13.06
C GLY A 40 5.81 11.13 -12.93
N LEU A 41 5.86 10.48 -14.10
CA LEU A 41 5.97 9.02 -14.19
C LEU A 41 7.42 8.52 -14.19
N THR A 42 8.37 9.30 -14.63
CA THR A 42 9.81 8.94 -14.64
C THR A 42 10.44 9.17 -13.27
N HIS A 43 10.26 10.35 -12.74
CA HIS A 43 10.57 10.67 -11.34
C HIS A 43 9.26 10.86 -10.59
N LEU A 44 9.25 10.56 -9.31
CA LEU A 44 8.08 10.78 -8.46
C LEU A 44 7.72 12.27 -8.43
N ALA A 45 8.73 13.12 -8.27
CA ALA A 45 8.54 14.56 -8.24
C ALA A 45 9.83 15.28 -8.70
N ILE A 46 9.64 16.37 -9.45
CA ILE A 46 10.70 17.31 -9.85
C ILE A 46 10.35 18.67 -9.25
N LEU A 47 11.28 19.26 -8.54
CA LEU A 47 11.11 20.54 -7.88
C LEU A 47 11.62 21.68 -8.77
N SER A 48 11.03 22.87 -8.61
CA SER A 48 11.48 24.07 -9.33
C SER A 48 12.92 24.52 -8.98
N ASP A 49 13.49 24.00 -7.86
CA ASP A 49 14.90 24.21 -7.50
C ASP A 49 15.87 23.19 -8.14
N GLY A 50 15.38 22.33 -9.04
CA GLY A 50 16.17 21.33 -9.77
C GLY A 50 16.31 19.99 -9.06
N ARG A 51 15.86 19.83 -7.83
CA ARG A 51 15.90 18.54 -7.13
C ARG A 51 14.89 17.58 -7.72
N LYS A 52 15.25 16.30 -7.74
CA LYS A 52 14.40 15.21 -8.23
C LYS A 52 14.27 14.16 -7.14
N PHE A 53 13.09 13.62 -7.01
CA PHE A 53 12.81 12.45 -6.19
C PHE A 53 12.51 11.29 -7.11
N ASP A 54 13.23 10.20 -6.95
CA ASP A 54 13.04 9.01 -7.75
C ASP A 54 11.77 8.26 -7.33
N ARG A 55 11.33 7.37 -8.19
CA ARG A 55 10.21 6.47 -7.88
C ARG A 55 10.63 5.50 -6.79
N PHE A 56 9.69 5.22 -5.89
CA PHE A 56 9.86 4.10 -4.98
C PHE A 56 9.96 2.78 -5.76
N SER A 57 10.95 1.96 -5.45
CA SER A 57 11.08 0.60 -5.94
C SER A 57 11.30 -0.37 -4.80
N SER A 58 10.65 -1.54 -4.89
CA SER A 58 10.78 -2.64 -3.94
C SER A 58 10.87 -3.98 -4.68
N ASP A 59 11.76 -4.05 -5.67
CA ASP A 59 11.88 -5.17 -6.64
C ASP A 59 11.92 -6.54 -5.97
N PHE A 60 12.68 -6.68 -4.88
CA PHE A 60 12.73 -7.94 -4.15
C PHE A 60 11.37 -8.34 -3.57
N CYS A 61 10.70 -7.40 -2.87
CA CYS A 61 9.40 -7.68 -2.26
C CYS A 61 8.32 -7.90 -3.33
N GLU A 62 8.37 -7.18 -4.44
CA GLU A 62 7.45 -7.34 -5.57
C GLU A 62 7.59 -8.74 -6.19
N LYS A 63 8.80 -9.17 -6.51
CA LYS A 63 9.08 -10.52 -7.01
C LYS A 63 8.58 -11.60 -6.05
N GLN A 64 8.83 -11.43 -4.75
CA GLN A 64 8.34 -12.38 -3.75
C GLN A 64 6.81 -12.38 -3.64
N ALA A 65 6.18 -11.21 -3.71
CA ALA A 65 4.72 -11.10 -3.71
C ALA A 65 4.10 -11.82 -4.92
N GLU A 66 4.68 -11.68 -6.12
CA GLU A 66 4.25 -12.38 -7.34
C GLU A 66 4.37 -13.90 -7.21
N ILE A 67 5.50 -14.40 -6.68
CA ILE A 67 5.70 -15.83 -6.42
C ILE A 67 4.62 -16.36 -5.48
N TRP A 68 4.38 -15.66 -4.37
CA TRP A 68 3.37 -16.08 -3.40
C TRP A 68 1.94 -15.88 -3.90
N GLN A 69 1.69 -14.89 -4.76
CA GLN A 69 0.42 -14.72 -5.45
C GLN A 69 0.11 -15.93 -6.34
N SER A 70 1.08 -16.37 -7.15
CA SER A 70 0.94 -17.55 -7.99
C SER A 70 0.68 -18.82 -7.17
N LYS A 71 1.46 -19.04 -6.09
CA LYS A 71 1.26 -20.16 -5.16
C LYS A 71 -0.12 -20.10 -4.48
N SER A 72 -0.55 -18.92 -4.04
CA SER A 72 -1.85 -18.73 -3.40
C SER A 72 -2.99 -19.02 -4.36
N SER A 73 -2.91 -18.55 -5.61
CA SER A 73 -3.94 -18.78 -6.64
C SER A 73 -4.10 -20.26 -6.95
N LYS A 74 -2.99 -20.99 -7.18
CA LYS A 74 -3.01 -22.43 -7.43
C LYS A 74 -3.61 -23.21 -6.25
N ARG A 75 -3.20 -22.89 -5.03
CA ARG A 75 -3.70 -23.55 -3.80
C ARG A 75 -5.16 -23.22 -3.54
N ARG A 76 -5.58 -21.99 -3.83
CA ARG A 76 -6.99 -21.58 -3.73
C ARG A 76 -7.87 -22.40 -4.69
N HIS A 77 -7.42 -22.55 -5.94
CA HIS A 77 -8.16 -23.34 -6.93
C HIS A 77 -8.30 -24.79 -6.46
N LEU A 78 -7.23 -25.44 -6.02
CA LEU A 78 -7.28 -26.81 -5.49
C LEU A 78 -8.19 -26.92 -4.26
N ALA A 79 -8.13 -25.96 -3.34
CA ALA A 79 -9.00 -25.93 -2.17
C ALA A 79 -10.46 -25.77 -2.56
N PHE A 80 -10.75 -24.91 -3.53
CA PHE A 80 -12.10 -24.68 -4.05
C PHE A 80 -12.67 -25.95 -4.69
N VAL A 81 -11.92 -26.60 -5.56
CA VAL A 81 -12.37 -27.87 -6.19
C VAL A 81 -12.67 -28.94 -5.13
N LYS A 82 -11.81 -29.10 -4.13
CA LYS A 82 -12.04 -30.05 -3.03
C LYS A 82 -13.27 -29.69 -2.20
N SER A 83 -13.45 -28.42 -1.84
CA SER A 83 -14.63 -27.99 -1.07
C SER A 83 -15.93 -28.24 -1.83
N GLN A 84 -15.94 -28.05 -3.16
CA GLN A 84 -17.08 -28.36 -4.01
C GLN A 84 -17.36 -29.88 -4.07
N GLN A 85 -16.33 -30.69 -4.17
CA GLN A 85 -16.47 -32.16 -4.17
C GLN A 85 -17.04 -32.68 -2.84
N GLU A 86 -16.57 -32.14 -1.71
CA GLU A 86 -17.07 -32.48 -0.36
C GLU A 86 -18.53 -32.03 -0.19
N ALA A 87 -18.88 -30.83 -0.65
CA ALA A 87 -20.25 -30.31 -0.61
C ALA A 87 -21.19 -31.15 -1.45
N ASN A 88 -20.81 -31.53 -2.69
CA ASN A 88 -21.59 -32.32 -3.59
C ASN A 88 -21.85 -33.77 -3.07
N LYS A 89 -20.87 -34.31 -2.31
CA LYS A 89 -21.01 -35.62 -1.66
C LYS A 89 -21.78 -35.57 -0.35
N LYS A 90 -22.32 -34.39 0.03
CA LYS A 90 -23.04 -34.15 1.30
C LYS A 90 -22.28 -34.71 2.54
N VAL A 91 -20.96 -34.56 2.52
CA VAL A 91 -20.11 -35.01 3.63
C VAL A 91 -20.41 -34.15 4.87
N LEU A 92 -20.74 -34.82 5.97
CA LEU A 92 -20.96 -34.14 7.24
C LEU A 92 -19.64 -33.45 7.69
N GLY A 93 -19.66 -32.11 7.91
CA GLY A 93 -18.47 -31.35 8.25
C GLY A 93 -17.61 -30.97 7.05
N ALA A 94 -18.19 -30.85 5.84
CA ALA A 94 -17.50 -30.37 4.64
C ALA A 94 -16.75 -29.05 4.92
N LYS A 95 -15.46 -29.01 4.53
CA LYS A 95 -14.58 -27.86 4.75
C LYS A 95 -14.96 -26.68 3.88
N SER A 96 -15.05 -25.52 4.50
CA SER A 96 -15.12 -24.26 3.78
C SER A 96 -13.75 -23.92 3.17
N LEU A 97 -13.70 -23.00 2.20
CA LEU A 97 -12.43 -22.55 1.59
C LEU A 97 -11.43 -22.06 2.65
N SER A 98 -11.93 -21.41 3.70
CA SER A 98 -11.12 -20.89 4.81
C SER A 98 -10.43 -21.96 5.65
N ASP A 99 -10.84 -23.22 5.58
CA ASP A 99 -10.29 -24.30 6.42
C ASP A 99 -9.04 -24.96 5.79
N TYR A 100 -8.71 -24.59 4.55
CA TYR A 100 -7.54 -25.15 3.84
C TYR A 100 -6.25 -24.45 4.22
N ARG A 101 -5.54 -24.95 5.23
CA ARG A 101 -4.32 -24.39 5.83
C ARG A 101 -3.23 -24.03 4.80
N ASN A 102 -3.04 -24.84 3.77
CA ASN A 102 -2.00 -24.61 2.76
C ASN A 102 -2.29 -23.37 1.91
N TRP A 103 -3.56 -23.11 1.60
CA TRP A 103 -3.95 -21.87 0.97
C TRP A 103 -3.79 -20.67 1.92
N GLN A 104 -4.28 -20.80 3.17
CA GLN A 104 -4.14 -19.73 4.17
C GLN A 104 -2.68 -19.31 4.35
N LYS A 105 -1.76 -20.27 4.54
CA LYS A 105 -0.32 -19.99 4.68
C LYS A 105 0.24 -19.22 3.48
N ALA A 106 -0.14 -19.62 2.25
CA ALA A 106 0.32 -18.93 1.05
C ALA A 106 -0.28 -17.51 0.93
N ASN A 107 -1.54 -17.35 1.30
CA ASN A 107 -2.22 -16.06 1.29
C ASN A 107 -1.62 -15.09 2.33
N VAL A 108 -1.34 -15.57 3.53
CA VAL A 108 -0.67 -14.77 4.57
C VAL A 108 0.75 -14.38 4.12
N ALA A 109 1.51 -15.29 3.52
CA ALA A 109 2.84 -14.97 3.00
C ALA A 109 2.79 -13.89 1.92
N LYS A 110 1.88 -14.01 0.96
CA LYS A 110 1.61 -12.96 -0.04
C LYS A 110 1.29 -11.62 0.62
N ASN A 111 0.34 -11.61 1.55
CA ASN A 111 -0.11 -10.38 2.22
C ASN A 111 1.02 -9.72 3.02
N ARG A 112 1.94 -10.50 3.61
CA ARG A 112 3.13 -9.95 4.31
C ARG A 112 4.04 -9.18 3.37
N TYR A 113 4.32 -9.70 2.17
CA TYR A 113 5.12 -8.98 1.18
C TYR A 113 4.40 -7.74 0.64
N MET A 114 3.09 -7.84 0.34
CA MET A 114 2.29 -6.70 -0.08
C MET A 114 2.26 -5.60 0.99
N SER A 115 2.03 -5.96 2.25
CA SER A 115 2.07 -5.02 3.37
C SER A 115 3.46 -4.37 3.55
N ARG A 116 4.55 -5.13 3.32
CA ARG A 116 5.91 -4.58 3.38
C ARG A 116 6.14 -3.54 2.28
N ILE A 117 5.70 -3.82 1.04
CA ILE A 117 5.78 -2.88 -0.08
C ILE A 117 5.03 -1.58 0.28
N THR A 118 3.78 -1.70 0.74
CA THR A 118 2.97 -0.54 1.14
C THR A 118 3.67 0.27 2.24
N ASN A 119 4.11 -0.38 3.32
CA ASN A 119 4.75 0.32 4.43
C ASN A 119 6.06 1.02 4.02
N GLN A 120 6.87 0.38 3.16
CA GLN A 120 8.12 1.00 2.67
C GLN A 120 7.82 2.20 1.76
N ARG A 121 6.79 2.10 0.91
CA ARG A 121 6.36 3.22 0.06
C ARG A 121 5.85 4.38 0.92
N ASP A 122 4.99 4.10 1.87
CA ASP A 122 4.43 5.11 2.76
C ASP A 122 5.53 5.82 3.57
N ASP A 123 6.49 5.06 4.11
CA ASP A 123 7.67 5.63 4.80
C ASP A 123 8.49 6.53 3.86
N TYR A 124 8.71 6.09 2.62
CA TYR A 124 9.42 6.88 1.61
C TYR A 124 8.71 8.21 1.30
N LEU A 125 7.39 8.15 1.05
CA LEU A 125 6.56 9.33 0.78
C LEU A 125 6.53 10.28 2.00
N HIS A 126 6.37 9.74 3.21
CA HIS A 126 6.41 10.54 4.44
C HIS A 126 7.75 11.26 4.64
N LYS A 127 8.87 10.61 4.33
CA LYS A 127 10.20 11.25 4.41
C LYS A 127 10.35 12.40 3.42
N ILE A 128 9.84 12.24 2.19
CA ILE A 128 9.85 13.31 1.19
C ILE A 128 8.96 14.47 1.64
N THR A 129 7.73 14.19 2.03
CA THR A 129 6.79 15.24 2.45
C THR A 129 7.28 15.98 3.70
N ASP A 130 7.88 15.28 4.67
CA ASP A 130 8.47 15.90 5.85
C ASP A 130 9.63 16.86 5.48
N GLN A 131 10.50 16.46 4.55
CA GLN A 131 11.56 17.32 4.04
C GLN A 131 11.03 18.57 3.33
N LEU A 132 9.96 18.42 2.53
CA LEU A 132 9.35 19.53 1.80
C LEU A 132 8.70 20.53 2.75
N VAL A 133 7.88 20.05 3.68
CA VAL A 133 7.16 20.89 4.65
C VAL A 133 8.11 21.62 5.60
N LYS A 134 9.24 21.01 5.96
CA LYS A 134 10.26 21.67 6.79
C LYS A 134 11.07 22.73 6.05
N LYS A 135 11.18 22.62 4.73
CA LYS A 135 12.04 23.49 3.92
C LYS A 135 11.30 24.64 3.27
N TYR A 136 9.98 24.50 2.99
CA TYR A 136 9.21 25.48 2.23
C TYR A 136 7.91 25.84 2.95
N ASP A 137 7.59 27.14 2.90
CA ASP A 137 6.34 27.68 3.44
C ASP A 137 5.18 27.59 2.43
N VAL A 138 5.54 27.65 1.13
CA VAL A 138 4.57 27.57 0.05
C VAL A 138 4.98 26.46 -0.90
N ILE A 139 4.06 25.51 -1.10
CA ILE A 139 4.24 24.39 -2.02
C ILE A 139 3.12 24.46 -3.07
N VAL A 140 3.50 24.62 -4.32
CA VAL A 140 2.58 24.67 -5.45
C VAL A 140 2.67 23.34 -6.21
N ILE A 141 1.53 22.68 -6.41
CA ILE A 141 1.43 21.38 -7.07
C ILE A 141 0.44 21.52 -8.23
N GLU A 142 0.67 20.81 -9.32
CA GLU A 142 -0.24 20.73 -10.45
C GLU A 142 -1.52 19.97 -10.07
N ASP A 143 -2.68 20.46 -10.53
CA ASP A 143 -3.98 19.79 -10.35
C ASP A 143 -4.16 18.66 -11.37
N LEU A 144 -3.67 17.49 -11.06
CA LEU A 144 -3.72 16.33 -11.94
C LEU A 144 -5.07 15.60 -11.84
N LYS A 145 -5.79 15.52 -12.97
CA LYS A 145 -7.03 14.74 -13.09
C LYS A 145 -6.73 13.23 -13.23
N ILE A 146 -6.31 12.61 -12.15
CA ILE A 146 -5.87 11.20 -12.08
C ILE A 146 -6.91 10.24 -12.69
N LYS A 147 -8.22 10.47 -12.47
CA LYS A 147 -9.30 9.65 -13.06
C LYS A 147 -9.28 9.58 -14.58
N ASN A 148 -8.83 10.65 -15.25
CA ASN A 148 -8.71 10.67 -16.72
C ASN A 148 -7.43 9.97 -17.18
N MET A 149 -6.36 10.05 -16.40
CA MET A 149 -5.09 9.41 -16.71
C MET A 149 -5.17 7.87 -16.58
N THR A 150 -5.95 7.35 -15.65
CA THR A 150 -6.15 5.89 -15.47
C THR A 150 -6.98 5.24 -16.60
N LYS A 151 -7.71 6.02 -17.39
CA LYS A 151 -8.40 5.52 -18.59
C LYS A 151 -7.44 5.21 -19.74
N ASN A 152 -6.24 5.77 -19.73
CA ASN A 152 -5.22 5.48 -20.73
C ASN A 152 -4.53 4.15 -20.39
N HIS A 153 -4.70 3.13 -21.26
CA HIS A 153 -4.14 1.79 -21.06
C HIS A 153 -2.62 1.76 -20.83
N HIS A 154 -1.87 2.71 -21.41
CA HIS A 154 -0.43 2.82 -21.22
C HIS A 154 -0.05 3.34 -19.82
N LEU A 155 -0.90 4.17 -19.20
CA LEU A 155 -0.66 4.80 -17.90
C LEU A 155 -1.35 4.06 -16.76
N ALA A 156 -2.41 3.31 -17.04
CA ALA A 156 -3.24 2.64 -16.04
C ALA A 156 -2.49 1.70 -15.10
N ARG A 157 -1.35 1.13 -15.53
CA ARG A 157 -0.49 0.26 -14.69
C ARG A 157 0.54 1.04 -13.87
N SER A 158 0.95 2.21 -14.33
CA SER A 158 2.02 3.01 -13.71
C SER A 158 1.49 3.88 -12.58
N ILE A 159 0.31 4.46 -12.74
CA ILE A 159 -0.29 5.39 -11.77
C ILE A 159 -0.60 4.73 -10.42
N PRO A 160 -1.29 3.55 -10.35
CA PRO A 160 -1.59 2.92 -9.06
C PRO A 160 -0.35 2.42 -8.29
N ARG A 161 0.81 2.32 -8.95
CA ARG A 161 2.08 1.95 -8.30
C ARG A 161 2.76 3.15 -7.63
N GLN A 162 2.31 4.35 -7.90
CA GLN A 162 2.90 5.61 -7.39
C GLN A 162 2.01 6.33 -6.37
N SER A 163 0.70 6.06 -6.42
CA SER A 163 -0.29 6.64 -5.49
C SER A 163 -0.47 5.83 -4.21
#